data_b1c07647c6595d4dd83f916b430aefbe
#
_entry.id   b1c07647c6595d4dd83f916b430aefbe
#
_cell.length_a   1.000
_cell.length_b   1.000
_cell.length_c   1.000
_cell.angle_alpha   90.00
_cell.angle_beta   90.00
_cell.angle_gamma   90.00
#
_symmetry.space_group_name_H-M   'P 1'
#
loop_
_entity.id
_entity.type
_entity.pdbx_description
1 polymer ?
#
loop_
_entity_poly.entity_id
_entity_poly.type
_entity_poly.pdbx_seq_one_letter_code
_entity_poly.pdbx_strand_id
1 'polypeptide(L)'
;LPLSLAKMSQLTREFPAGSFSGIGGIATFEHALNYFALGCGTVQVCTAAMLDSAIGPNVIKGLTHGMAEFMERRGFSTLEDFRGMRRDRIVPHSQIKRPDQLEYHGGYEDEAIEGYAKPEVPVTA
;
A
#
# COMPACT_ATOMS: atom_id res chain seq x y z
N LEU A 1 4.52 1.21 9.99
CA LEU A 1 4.20 1.48 8.59
C LEU A 1 3.34 2.73 8.40
N PRO A 2 2.18 2.94 9.06
CA PRO A 2 1.31 4.10 8.78
C PRO A 2 1.98 5.46 8.95
N LEU A 3 2.73 5.64 10.03
CA LEU A 3 3.42 6.92 10.29
C LEU A 3 4.46 7.25 9.23
N SER A 4 5.26 6.28 8.82
CA SER A 4 6.27 6.49 7.77
C SER A 4 5.65 6.74 6.40
N LEU A 5 4.54 6.08 6.07
CA LEU A 5 3.78 6.38 4.85
C LEU A 5 3.20 7.80 4.88
N ALA A 6 2.65 8.24 6.02
CA ALA A 6 2.12 9.60 6.17
C ALA A 6 3.23 10.66 5.96
N LYS A 7 4.41 10.44 6.54
CA LYS A 7 5.56 11.35 6.34
C LYS A 7 6.06 11.32 4.90
N MET A 8 6.16 10.14 4.31
CA MET A 8 6.59 10.00 2.91
C MET A 8 5.59 10.67 1.95
N SER A 9 4.29 10.57 2.21
CA SER A 9 3.28 11.25 1.39
C SER A 9 3.42 12.78 1.41
N GLN A 10 3.79 13.36 2.55
CA GLN A 10 4.08 14.80 2.66
C GLN A 10 5.32 15.17 1.83
N LEU A 11 6.42 14.43 2.02
CA LEU A 11 7.69 14.71 1.33
C LEU A 11 7.58 14.59 -0.19
N THR A 12 6.97 13.53 -0.69
CA THR A 12 6.84 13.31 -2.14
C THR A 12 5.90 14.31 -2.82
N ARG A 13 4.96 14.88 -2.08
CA ARG A 13 4.08 15.95 -2.60
C ARG A 13 4.79 17.29 -2.63
N GLU A 14 5.56 17.60 -1.58
CA GLU A 14 6.28 18.87 -1.49
C GLU A 14 7.48 18.91 -2.44
N PHE A 15 8.13 17.77 -2.63
CA PHE A 15 9.30 17.63 -3.50
C PHE A 15 9.07 16.57 -4.60
N PRO A 16 8.19 16.81 -5.57
CA PRO A 16 7.80 15.79 -6.56
C PRO A 16 8.94 15.32 -7.45
N ALA A 17 9.98 16.13 -7.64
CA ALA A 17 11.19 15.78 -8.37
C ALA A 17 12.28 15.11 -7.48
N GLY A 18 12.01 14.98 -6.18
CA GLY A 18 12.94 14.37 -5.24
C GLY A 18 13.11 12.87 -5.45
N SER A 19 14.31 12.36 -5.18
CA SER A 19 14.57 10.93 -5.13
C SER A 19 14.42 10.43 -3.70
N PHE A 20 13.46 9.54 -3.49
CA PHE A 20 13.13 9.03 -2.15
C PHE A 20 13.26 7.52 -2.08
N SER A 21 13.74 7.05 -0.93
CA SER A 21 13.73 5.64 -0.54
C SER A 21 12.78 5.43 0.63
N GLY A 22 11.78 4.57 0.45
CA GLY A 22 10.79 4.27 1.48
C GLY A 22 11.35 3.33 2.54
N ILE A 23 11.19 3.68 3.82
CA ILE A 23 11.61 2.85 4.94
C ILE A 23 10.55 2.87 6.05
N GLY A 24 10.39 1.73 6.72
CA GLY A 24 9.55 1.59 7.91
C GLY A 24 8.39 0.62 7.73
N GLY A 25 8.49 -0.53 8.39
CA GLY A 25 7.44 -1.54 8.45
C GLY A 25 7.20 -2.32 7.15
N ILE A 26 8.19 -2.40 6.26
CA ILE A 26 8.07 -3.15 5.01
C ILE A 26 8.39 -4.61 5.29
N ALA A 27 7.36 -5.46 5.13
CA ALA A 27 7.46 -6.91 5.30
C ALA A 27 6.84 -7.70 4.14
N THR A 28 5.91 -7.09 3.39
CA THR A 28 5.25 -7.69 2.23
C THR A 28 5.36 -6.79 1.01
N PHE A 29 5.04 -7.32 -0.17
CA PHE A 29 5.10 -6.52 -1.40
C PHE A 29 4.07 -5.39 -1.40
N GLU A 30 2.90 -5.57 -0.76
CA GLU A 30 1.89 -4.51 -0.64
C GLU A 30 2.41 -3.33 0.18
N HIS A 31 3.22 -3.61 1.23
CA HIS A 31 3.89 -2.55 1.97
C HIS A 31 4.86 -1.76 1.09
N ALA A 32 5.66 -2.45 0.27
CA ALA A 32 6.56 -1.82 -0.70
C ALA A 32 5.79 -1.04 -1.77
N LEU A 33 4.70 -1.63 -2.30
CA LEU A 33 3.83 -1.02 -3.30
C LEU A 33 3.28 0.33 -2.82
N ASN A 34 2.90 0.45 -1.55
CA ASN A 34 2.44 1.72 -0.99
C ASN A 34 3.49 2.83 -1.11
N TYR A 35 4.77 2.54 -0.86
CA TYR A 35 5.84 3.52 -1.01
C TYR A 35 6.08 3.89 -2.48
N PHE A 36 6.09 2.93 -3.39
CA PHE A 36 6.21 3.21 -4.83
C PHE A 36 5.02 4.05 -5.33
N ALA A 37 3.80 3.71 -4.92
CA ALA A 37 2.60 4.46 -5.28
C ALA A 37 2.61 5.91 -4.76
N LEU A 38 3.33 6.20 -3.67
CA LEU A 38 3.58 7.55 -3.16
C LEU A 38 4.69 8.30 -3.91
N GLY A 39 5.53 7.61 -4.68
CA GLY A 39 6.58 8.23 -5.47
C GLY A 39 8.01 7.86 -5.09
N CYS A 40 8.22 6.94 -4.14
CA CYS A 40 9.55 6.42 -3.86
C CYS A 40 10.10 5.64 -5.06
N GLY A 41 11.40 5.78 -5.31
CA GLY A 41 12.10 5.01 -6.34
C GLY A 41 12.67 3.68 -5.83
N THR A 42 12.88 3.59 -4.53
CA THR A 42 13.39 2.40 -3.84
C THR A 42 12.71 2.20 -2.50
N VAL A 43 12.86 1.01 -1.93
CA VAL A 43 12.43 0.71 -0.56
C VAL A 43 13.54 0.01 0.21
N GLN A 44 13.51 0.13 1.54
CA GLN A 44 14.47 -0.48 2.44
C GLN A 44 13.75 -1.40 3.41
N VAL A 45 14.29 -2.59 3.59
CA VAL A 45 13.81 -3.61 4.52
C VAL A 45 14.86 -3.82 5.60
N CYS A 46 14.46 -3.83 6.86
CA CYS A 46 15.34 -4.10 7.99
C CYS A 46 14.73 -5.18 8.90
N THR A 47 13.78 -4.79 9.71
CA THR A 47 13.22 -5.65 10.78
C THR A 47 12.63 -6.96 10.24
N ALA A 48 11.94 -6.94 9.11
CA ALA A 48 11.38 -8.15 8.51
C ALA A 48 12.44 -9.18 8.12
N ALA A 49 13.64 -8.72 7.74
CA ALA A 49 14.77 -9.60 7.44
C ALA A 49 15.46 -10.17 8.70
N MET A 50 15.19 -9.58 9.87
CA MET A 50 15.83 -9.95 11.14
C MET A 50 14.95 -10.81 12.05
N LEU A 51 13.62 -10.67 11.93
CA LEU A 51 12.68 -11.25 12.90
C LEU A 51 12.51 -12.76 12.77
N ASP A 52 12.75 -13.33 11.61
CA ASP A 52 12.52 -14.75 11.37
C ASP A 52 13.66 -15.34 10.56
N SER A 53 14.36 -16.31 11.15
CA SER A 53 15.50 -16.99 10.50
C SER A 53 15.09 -17.79 9.26
N ALA A 54 13.82 -18.20 9.14
CA ALA A 54 13.30 -18.91 7.99
C ALA A 54 12.79 -17.97 6.89
N ILE A 55 12.12 -16.87 7.26
CA ILE A 55 11.52 -15.90 6.33
C ILE A 55 12.52 -14.79 6.00
N GLY A 56 13.35 -14.38 6.96
CA GLY A 56 14.24 -13.24 6.84
C GLY A 56 15.09 -13.22 5.56
N PRO A 57 15.84 -14.28 5.25
CA PRO A 57 16.63 -14.33 4.01
C PRO A 57 15.80 -14.30 2.73
N ASN A 58 14.54 -14.74 2.80
CA ASN A 58 13.62 -14.84 1.67
C ASN A 58 12.71 -13.62 1.51
N VAL A 59 12.72 -12.66 2.46
CA VAL A 59 11.82 -11.50 2.41
C VAL A 59 11.99 -10.71 1.10
N ILE A 60 13.22 -10.48 0.67
CA ILE A 60 13.48 -9.75 -0.59
C ILE A 60 12.95 -10.53 -1.79
N LYS A 61 13.15 -11.85 -1.81
CA LYS A 61 12.61 -12.71 -2.87
C LYS A 61 11.09 -12.67 -2.92
N GLY A 62 10.41 -12.70 -1.75
CA GLY A 62 8.96 -12.56 -1.66
C GLY A 62 8.46 -11.20 -2.13
N LEU A 63 9.16 -10.12 -1.77
CA LEU A 63 8.85 -8.77 -2.24
C LEU A 63 8.97 -8.63 -3.76
N THR A 64 10.07 -9.12 -4.35
CA THR A 64 10.28 -9.04 -5.80
C THR A 64 9.30 -9.91 -6.57
N HIS A 65 8.99 -11.10 -6.07
CA HIS A 65 8.03 -12.00 -6.71
C HIS A 65 6.61 -11.41 -6.69
N GLY A 66 6.13 -10.99 -5.52
CA GLY A 66 4.81 -10.37 -5.39
C GLY A 66 4.68 -9.07 -6.20
N MET A 67 5.76 -8.29 -6.32
CA MET A 67 5.77 -7.09 -7.16
C MET A 67 5.68 -7.46 -8.65
N ALA A 68 6.40 -8.48 -9.10
CA ALA A 68 6.35 -8.95 -10.49
C ALA A 68 4.95 -9.45 -10.85
N GLU A 69 4.32 -10.25 -9.99
CA GLU A 69 2.95 -10.72 -10.19
C GLU A 69 1.93 -9.57 -10.23
N PHE A 70 2.09 -8.58 -9.35
CA PHE A 70 1.25 -7.37 -9.36
C PHE A 70 1.39 -6.62 -10.69
N MET A 71 2.62 -6.41 -11.15
CA MET A 71 2.89 -5.70 -12.40
C MET A 71 2.31 -6.43 -13.60
N GLU A 72 2.52 -7.75 -13.69
CA GLU A 72 1.96 -8.59 -14.76
C GLU A 72 0.43 -8.51 -14.78
N ARG A 73 -0.22 -8.70 -13.64
CA ARG A 73 -1.68 -8.65 -13.50
C ARG A 73 -2.27 -7.29 -13.88
N ARG A 74 -1.51 -6.20 -13.71
CA ARG A 74 -1.93 -4.83 -14.04
C ARG A 74 -1.44 -4.34 -15.39
N GLY A 75 -0.64 -5.12 -16.12
CA GLY A 75 -0.07 -4.75 -17.40
C GLY A 75 1.01 -3.68 -17.31
N PHE A 76 1.68 -3.55 -16.16
CA PHE A 76 2.80 -2.64 -15.97
C PHE A 76 4.12 -3.31 -16.41
N SER A 77 4.94 -2.58 -17.16
CA SER A 77 6.24 -3.08 -17.62
C SER A 77 7.39 -2.61 -16.72
N THR A 78 7.23 -1.45 -16.08
CA THR A 78 8.26 -0.84 -15.23
C THR A 78 7.64 -0.25 -13.95
N LEU A 79 8.47 0.02 -12.93
CA LEU A 79 8.02 0.73 -11.73
C LEU A 79 7.53 2.14 -12.03
N GLU A 80 8.06 2.78 -13.07
CA GLU A 80 7.66 4.13 -13.47
C GLU A 80 6.19 4.19 -13.92
N ASP A 81 5.62 3.08 -14.42
CA ASP A 81 4.23 3.03 -14.89
C ASP A 81 3.22 3.31 -13.76
N PHE A 82 3.59 3.08 -12.52
CA PHE A 82 2.72 3.30 -11.36
C PHE A 82 3.36 4.10 -10.22
N ARG A 83 4.65 4.48 -10.34
CA ARG A 83 5.33 5.29 -9.33
C ARG A 83 4.64 6.65 -9.18
N GLY A 84 4.26 6.97 -7.94
CA GLY A 84 3.59 8.23 -7.63
C GLY A 84 2.10 8.29 -8.01
N MET A 85 1.49 7.20 -8.49
CA MET A 85 0.09 7.16 -8.92
C MET A 85 -0.93 7.55 -7.83
N ARG A 86 -0.53 7.48 -6.57
CA ARG A 86 -1.37 7.82 -5.41
C ARG A 86 -0.95 9.14 -4.75
N ARG A 87 0.15 9.75 -5.15
CA ARG A 87 0.69 10.97 -4.53
C ARG A 87 -0.35 12.07 -4.34
N ASP A 88 -1.09 12.35 -5.39
CA ASP A 88 -2.06 13.46 -5.43
C ASP A 88 -3.47 13.05 -4.95
N ARG A 89 -3.65 11.77 -4.58
CA ARG A 89 -4.91 11.23 -4.09
C ARG A 89 -4.97 11.11 -2.57
N ILE A 90 -3.91 11.50 -1.87
CA ILE A 90 -3.85 11.52 -0.41
C ILE A 90 -4.57 12.77 0.08
N VAL A 91 -5.58 12.57 0.90
CA VAL A 91 -6.34 13.66 1.52
C VAL A 91 -5.97 13.81 3.00
N PRO A 92 -6.01 15.01 3.58
CA PRO A 92 -5.86 15.22 5.02
C PRO A 92 -6.94 14.47 5.79
N HIS A 93 -6.64 14.06 7.02
CA HIS A 93 -7.59 13.35 7.88
C HIS A 93 -8.93 14.09 8.04
N SER A 94 -8.90 15.43 8.08
CA SER A 94 -10.09 16.27 8.15
C SER A 94 -11.04 16.15 6.96
N GLN A 95 -10.55 15.64 5.83
CA GLN A 95 -11.34 15.43 4.60
C GLN A 95 -11.81 13.98 4.43
N ILE A 96 -11.43 13.09 5.34
CA ILE A 96 -11.90 11.71 5.33
C ILE A 96 -13.34 11.70 5.81
N LYS A 97 -14.26 11.32 4.92
CA LYS A 97 -15.66 11.12 5.29
C LYS A 97 -15.78 9.95 6.26
N ARG A 98 -16.61 10.10 7.29
CA ARG A 98 -16.94 9.00 8.19
C ARG A 98 -17.77 7.95 7.44
N PRO A 99 -17.79 6.69 7.89
CA PRO A 99 -18.60 5.63 7.25
C PRO A 99 -20.09 6.00 7.11
N ASP A 100 -20.64 6.75 8.08
CA ASP A 100 -22.01 7.27 8.06
C ASP A 100 -22.24 8.41 7.04
N GLN A 101 -21.17 9.00 6.54
CA GLN A 101 -21.19 10.08 5.54
C GLN A 101 -20.84 9.59 4.13
N LEU A 102 -20.50 8.30 3.99
CA LEU A 102 -20.28 7.67 2.70
C LEU A 102 -21.64 7.27 2.13
N GLU A 103 -22.08 7.95 1.08
CA GLU A 103 -23.14 7.40 0.25
C GLU A 103 -22.61 6.09 -0.36
N TYR A 104 -23.19 4.99 0.06
CA TYR A 104 -22.87 3.67 -0.49
C TYR A 104 -23.41 3.61 -1.93
N HIS A 105 -22.62 4.05 -2.86
CA HIS A 105 -22.84 3.72 -4.26
C HIS A 105 -22.40 2.27 -4.44
N GLY A 106 -23.35 1.35 -4.33
CA GLY A 106 -23.13 -0.09 -4.54
C GLY A 106 -22.43 -0.36 -5.86
N GLY A 107 -21.12 -0.50 -5.83
CA GLY A 107 -20.26 -0.59 -6.99
C GLY A 107 -19.08 -1.54 -6.83
N TYR A 108 -19.15 -2.39 -5.82
CA TYR A 108 -18.46 -3.68 -5.84
C TYR A 108 -19.56 -4.71 -5.88
N GLU A 109 -19.93 -5.16 -7.08
CA GLU A 109 -20.60 -6.42 -7.22
C GLU A 109 -19.75 -7.44 -6.49
N ASP A 110 -20.37 -8.12 -5.54
CA ASP A 110 -19.76 -9.13 -4.69
C ASP A 110 -19.12 -10.24 -5.57
N GLU A 111 -17.91 -10.04 -6.05
CA GLU A 111 -17.01 -11.15 -6.24
C GLU A 111 -16.65 -11.59 -4.82
N ALA A 112 -17.46 -12.51 -4.32
CA ALA A 112 -17.25 -13.16 -3.05
C ALA A 112 -15.82 -13.70 -3.03
N ILE A 113 -14.97 -13.08 -2.21
CA ILE A 113 -13.73 -13.72 -1.79
C ILE A 113 -14.20 -14.91 -0.96
N GLU A 114 -14.20 -16.11 -1.56
CA GLU A 114 -14.51 -17.35 -0.87
C GLU A 114 -13.68 -17.40 0.42
N GLY A 115 -14.36 -17.36 1.56
CA GLY A 115 -13.76 -17.47 2.88
C GLY A 115 -13.87 -16.25 3.79
N TYR A 116 -14.42 -15.11 3.34
CA TYR A 116 -14.65 -13.96 4.22
C TYR A 116 -16.13 -13.86 4.60
N ALA A 117 -16.48 -14.40 5.78
CA ALA A 117 -17.79 -14.15 6.38
C ALA A 117 -17.86 -12.69 6.80
N LYS A 118 -18.83 -11.91 6.29
CA LYS A 118 -19.11 -10.55 6.76
C LYS A 118 -19.38 -10.61 8.26
N PRO A 119 -18.71 -9.77 9.10
CA PRO A 119 -19.11 -9.64 10.49
C PRO A 119 -20.53 -9.09 10.53
N GLU A 120 -21.44 -9.79 11.20
CA GLU A 120 -22.77 -9.28 11.48
C GLU A 120 -22.65 -8.04 12.35
N VAL A 121 -22.99 -6.88 11.81
CA VAL A 121 -23.09 -5.65 12.58
C VAL A 121 -24.39 -5.74 13.36
N PRO A 122 -24.38 -5.78 14.70
CA PRO A 122 -25.61 -5.79 15.46
C PRO A 122 -26.35 -4.47 15.22
N VAL A 123 -27.56 -4.57 14.68
CA VAL A 123 -28.48 -3.44 14.58
C VAL A 123 -28.94 -3.12 15.99
N THR A 124 -28.30 -2.12 16.63
CA THR A 124 -28.83 -1.54 17.86
C THR A 124 -29.99 -0.64 17.49
N ALA A 125 -31.15 -1.03 17.96
CA ALA A 125 -32.37 -0.23 17.93
C ALA A 125 -32.23 1.03 18.78
#